data_b09720a6872694eaf9ca946a21875245
#
_entry.id   b09720a6872694eaf9ca946a21875245
#
_cell.length_a   1.000
_cell.length_b   1.000
_cell.length_c   1.000
_cell.angle_alpha   90.00
_cell.angle_beta   90.00
_cell.angle_gamma   90.00
#
_symmetry.space_group_name_H-M   'P 1'
#
loop_
_entity.id
_entity.type
_entity.pdbx_description
1 polymer ?
#
loop_
_entity_poly.entity_id
_entity_poly.type
_entity_poly.pdbx_seq_one_letter_code
_entity_poly.pdbx_strand_id
1 'polypeptide(L)' 'MNPCKCNSFVDGNGFGLCRKRDIRFSGFYSCFVDHPSSCMDVQQISEDSGEYISAIACEDKNEGTKMYIVSWFVINLS' A
#
# COMPACT_ATOMS: atom_id res chain seq x y z
N MET A 1 19.16 -3.02 0.34
CA MET A 1 17.72 -3.29 0.26
C MET A 1 16.97 -1.99 0.48
N ASN A 2 16.01 -1.69 -0.37
CA ASN A 2 15.25 -0.46 -0.24
C ASN A 2 14.25 -0.54 0.92
N PRO A 3 14.07 0.55 1.67
CA PRO A 3 13.02 0.58 2.70
C PRO A 3 11.63 0.52 2.05
N CYS A 4 10.61 0.25 2.86
CA CYS A 4 9.24 0.22 2.37
C CYS A 4 8.74 1.65 2.21
N LYS A 5 8.97 2.22 1.05
CA LYS A 5 8.62 3.60 0.71
C LYS A 5 8.09 3.67 -0.71
N CYS A 6 7.19 4.62 -0.94
CA CYS A 6 6.72 4.89 -2.29
C CYS A 6 7.86 5.43 -3.15
N ASN A 7 7.91 4.98 -4.40
CA ASN A 7 8.73 5.68 -5.39
C ASN A 7 7.89 6.83 -5.97
N SER A 8 8.44 7.58 -6.92
CA SER A 8 7.77 8.76 -7.46
C SER A 8 6.86 8.45 -8.65
N PHE A 9 6.72 7.19 -9.01
CA PHE A 9 5.95 6.81 -10.19
C PHE A 9 4.44 6.93 -9.94
N VAL A 10 3.74 7.49 -10.91
CA VAL A 10 2.27 7.55 -10.94
C VAL A 10 1.86 7.08 -12.32
N ASP A 11 0.95 6.10 -12.40
CA ASP A 11 0.53 5.54 -13.67
C ASP A 11 -0.53 6.40 -14.36
N GLY A 12 -0.93 5.98 -15.56
CA GLY A 12 -1.92 6.72 -16.34
C GLY A 12 -3.31 6.76 -15.72
N ASN A 13 -3.59 5.89 -14.76
CA ASN A 13 -4.87 5.86 -14.06
C ASN A 13 -4.84 6.66 -12.76
N GLY A 14 -3.74 7.27 -12.42
CA GLY A 14 -3.59 8.08 -11.23
C GLY A 14 -3.18 7.32 -9.99
N PHE A 15 -2.83 6.05 -10.10
CA PHE A 15 -2.30 5.28 -8.98
C PHE A 15 -0.83 5.64 -8.76
N GLY A 16 -0.44 5.66 -7.52
CA GLY A 16 0.92 6.00 -7.12
C GLY A 16 0.92 7.08 -6.05
N LEU A 17 1.98 7.14 -5.26
CA LEU A 17 2.15 8.13 -4.20
C LEU A 17 0.97 8.20 -3.22
N CYS A 18 0.31 7.07 -2.98
CA CYS A 18 -0.83 6.98 -2.07
C CYS A 18 -1.98 7.92 -2.44
N ARG A 19 -2.19 8.13 -3.72
CA ARG A 19 -3.17 9.11 -4.21
C ARG A 19 -4.57 8.54 -4.37
N LYS A 20 -4.68 7.21 -4.54
CA LYS A 20 -5.97 6.55 -4.79
C LYS A 20 -6.11 5.31 -3.93
N ARG A 21 -7.34 5.00 -3.57
CA ARG A 21 -7.65 3.73 -2.94
C ARG A 21 -7.54 2.63 -3.98
N ASP A 22 -7.10 1.45 -3.55
CA ASP A 22 -6.79 0.36 -4.45
C ASP A 22 -7.57 -0.89 -4.04
N ILE A 23 -8.44 -1.35 -4.93
CA ILE A 23 -9.25 -2.54 -4.67
C ILE A 23 -8.38 -3.79 -4.49
N ARG A 24 -7.20 -3.82 -5.11
CA ARG A 24 -6.26 -4.93 -4.94
C ARG A 24 -5.78 -5.06 -3.49
N PHE A 25 -5.88 -4.00 -2.72
CA PHE A 25 -5.55 -3.94 -1.31
C PHE A 25 -6.78 -3.61 -0.48
N SER A 26 -7.92 -4.19 -0.82
CA SER A 26 -9.16 -4.05 -0.06
C SER A 26 -9.59 -2.59 0.16
N GLY A 27 -9.25 -1.72 -0.78
CA GLY A 27 -9.61 -0.31 -0.71
C GLY A 27 -8.66 0.56 0.08
N PHE A 28 -7.51 0.02 0.51
CA PHE A 28 -6.46 0.84 1.11
C PHE A 28 -5.73 1.64 0.04
N TYR A 29 -5.15 2.76 0.44
CA TYR A 29 -4.26 3.50 -0.45
C TYR A 29 -3.01 2.70 -0.73
N SER A 30 -2.51 2.82 -1.94
CA SER A 30 -1.30 2.11 -2.37
C SER A 30 -0.40 3.03 -3.17
N CYS A 31 0.83 2.59 -3.35
CA CYS A 31 1.77 3.30 -4.21
C CYS A 31 2.71 2.30 -4.86
N PHE A 32 3.40 2.77 -5.89
CA PHE A 32 4.45 1.98 -6.50
C PHE A 32 5.70 2.03 -5.65
N VAL A 33 6.39 0.90 -5.58
CA VAL A 33 7.61 0.77 -4.80
C VAL A 33 8.71 0.17 -5.68
N ASP A 34 9.95 0.43 -5.32
CA ASP A 34 11.08 -0.14 -6.03
C ASP A 34 11.25 -1.61 -5.67
N HIS A 35 11.82 -2.36 -6.58
CA HIS A 35 12.18 -3.75 -6.33
C HIS A 35 13.71 -3.89 -6.30
N PRO A 36 14.28 -4.52 -5.26
CA PRO A 36 13.62 -5.07 -4.08
C PRO A 36 13.24 -4.00 -3.07
N SER A 37 12.22 -4.27 -2.27
CA SER A 37 11.79 -3.37 -1.21
C SER A 37 11.55 -4.15 0.08
N SER A 38 11.41 -3.41 1.19
CA SER A 38 11.12 -4.02 2.49
C SER A 38 9.63 -4.17 2.77
N CYS A 39 8.78 -3.89 1.77
CA CYS A 39 7.34 -4.03 1.94
C CYS A 39 6.95 -5.49 1.99
N MET A 40 6.28 -5.90 3.06
CA MET A 40 5.85 -7.28 3.22
C MET A 40 4.66 -7.63 2.35
N ASP A 41 3.89 -6.63 1.92
CA ASP A 41 2.70 -6.80 1.11
C ASP A 41 2.93 -6.52 -0.37
N VAL A 42 4.19 -6.44 -0.80
CA VAL A 42 4.48 -6.05 -2.17
C VAL A 42 3.86 -7.03 -3.16
N GLN A 43 3.20 -6.49 -4.18
CA GLN A 43 2.60 -7.27 -5.25
C GLN A 43 3.13 -6.78 -6.59
N GLN A 44 3.40 -7.72 -7.47
CA GLN A 44 3.77 -7.42 -8.85
C GLN A 44 2.50 -7.26 -9.67
N ILE A 45 2.38 -6.16 -10.40
CA ILE A 45 1.17 -5.88 -11.17
C ILE A 45 1.04 -6.85 -12.34
N SER A 46 2.15 -7.08 -13.04
CA SER A 46 2.19 -8.10 -14.08
C SER A 46 3.61 -8.59 -14.23
N GLU A 47 3.77 -9.81 -14.73
CA GLU A 47 5.08 -10.41 -14.88
C GLU A 47 5.98 -9.61 -15.82
N ASP A 48 5.39 -8.91 -16.77
CA ASP A 48 6.14 -8.20 -17.79
C ASP A 48 6.43 -6.75 -17.44
N SER A 49 5.69 -6.15 -16.51
CA SER A 49 5.80 -4.72 -16.26
C SER A 49 7.00 -4.35 -15.37
N GLY A 50 7.42 -5.27 -14.51
CA GLY A 50 8.44 -4.95 -13.53
C GLY A 50 7.98 -3.95 -12.49
N GLU A 51 6.69 -3.67 -12.42
CA GLU A 51 6.13 -2.71 -11.49
C GLU A 51 5.58 -3.42 -10.25
N TYR A 52 5.89 -2.87 -9.09
CA TYR A 52 5.50 -3.42 -7.79
C TYR A 52 4.73 -2.39 -7.01
N ILE A 53 3.71 -2.83 -6.28
CA ILE A 53 2.86 -1.95 -5.47
C ILE A 53 2.77 -2.44 -4.04
N SER A 54 2.47 -1.53 -3.12
CA SER A 54 2.34 -1.84 -1.71
C SER A 54 1.37 -0.87 -1.05
N ALA A 55 0.55 -1.37 -0.13
CA ALA A 55 -0.28 -0.53 0.73
C ALA A 55 0.47 -0.17 2.02
N ILE A 56 1.38 -1.04 2.47
CA ILE A 56 2.18 -0.74 3.67
C ILE A 56 3.01 0.53 3.48
N ALA A 57 3.48 0.76 2.27
CA ALA A 57 4.22 1.99 1.97
C ALA A 57 3.36 3.25 2.13
N CYS A 58 2.04 3.10 2.22
CA CYS A 58 1.10 4.19 2.46
C CYS A 58 0.54 4.13 3.88
N GLU A 59 1.27 3.58 4.81
CA GLU A 59 0.79 3.35 6.17
C GLU A 59 0.22 4.61 6.81
N ASP A 60 0.89 5.74 6.66
CA ASP A 60 0.42 6.99 7.22
C ASP A 60 -0.95 7.39 6.68
N LYS A 61 -1.14 7.20 5.38
CA LYS A 61 -2.41 7.55 4.74
C LYS A 61 -3.52 6.60 5.15
N ASN A 62 -3.17 5.33 5.39
CA ASN A 62 -4.13 4.30 5.78
C ASN A 62 -4.34 4.23 7.30
N GLU A 63 -3.62 5.00 8.06
CA GLU A 63 -3.58 4.89 9.52
C GLU A 63 -4.95 5.00 10.16
N GLY A 64 -5.77 5.96 9.71
CA GLY A 64 -7.09 6.13 10.27
C GLY A 64 -7.97 4.89 10.12
N THR A 65 -7.95 4.26 8.96
CA THR A 65 -8.71 3.05 8.72
C THR A 65 -8.17 1.89 9.54
N LYS A 66 -6.85 1.77 9.60
CA LYS A 66 -6.18 0.72 10.35
C LYS A 66 -6.47 0.85 11.84
N MET A 67 -6.39 2.06 12.38
CA MET A 67 -6.66 2.32 13.77
C MET A 67 -8.11 2.01 14.13
N TYR A 68 -9.03 2.33 13.25
CA TYR A 68 -10.43 2.02 13.44
C TYR A 68 -10.65 0.52 13.59
N ILE A 69 -10.03 -0.26 12.72
CA ILE A 69 -10.15 -1.73 12.76
C ILE A 69 -9.55 -2.26 14.05
N VAL A 70 -8.40 -1.76 14.46
CA VAL A 70 -7.74 -2.17 15.69
C VAL A 70 -8.60 -1.83 16.91
N SER A 71 -9.17 -0.63 16.93
CA SER A 71 -10.05 -0.22 18.03
C SER A 71 -11.27 -1.11 18.12
N TRP A 72 -11.87 -1.45 17.01
CA TRP A 72 -13.01 -2.34 16.96
C TRP A 72 -12.65 -3.73 17.52
N PHE A 73 -11.48 -4.22 17.15
CA PHE A 73 -10.99 -5.50 17.64
C PHE A 73 -10.81 -5.50 19.15
N VAL A 74 -10.21 -4.45 19.68
CA VAL A 74 -10.00 -4.32 21.12
C VAL A 74 -11.33 -4.31 21.86
N ILE A 75 -12.31 -3.59 21.35
CA ILE A 75 -13.63 -3.52 21.94
C ILE A 75 -14.29 -4.90 21.98
N ASN A 76 -14.14 -5.67 20.90
CA ASN A 76 -14.73 -7.00 20.83
C ASN A 76 -14.04 -8.02 21.71
N LEU A 77 -12.77 -7.80 22.03
CA LEU A 77 -12.02 -8.70 22.90
C LEU A 77 -12.22 -8.38 24.37
N SER A 78 -12.61 -7.17 24.67
CA SER A 78 -12.84 -6.78 26.06
C SER A 78 -14.27 -7.03 26.49
#